data_a08206da0afd82db9dc2eaac5e5cfbc2
#
_entry.id   a08206da0afd82db9dc2eaac5e5cfbc2
#
_cell.length_a   1.000
_cell.length_b   1.000
_cell.length_c   1.000
_cell.angle_alpha   90.00
_cell.angle_beta   90.00
_cell.angle_gamma   90.00
#
_symmetry.space_group_name_H-M   'P 1'
#
loop_
_entity.id
_entity.type
_entity.pdbx_description
1 polymer ?
#
loop_
_entity_poly.entity_id
_entity_poly.type
_entity_poly.pdbx_seq_one_letter_code
_entity_poly.pdbx_strand_id
1 'polypeptide(L)'
;MDNNKSSAGFRGFPRVFWIANSVELLERAAYYGVFIVITLYLSRILGFNDVQAAWISGGFSAGLYFLPTFTGALADKMGFRNALLLAFALLSVGYLGLALFPLALEQHGLVEYGRQATFTGLREADVRWSIVPIMVVIMIGGSFIKAVITGTVATTTTAANRAKGFAIFYMMVNIGAFSGKTIVKPLRESMGDLGLINLNYFAAGMTFLAFISIFLFFKNIDQNTESKSMDQITQALWRVLTNGRLIALILIITGFWMVQHQLYATMPKYVLRMAGEGASPSWYANVNPFVVVLTVGLVTSMMRGKSALFSMTTGMFIMPISALAMASGNLLQGNVDLGFMTVHPIALMMIVGIVFQGLAESFISPRFLEFFSLQAPKGEEAMYLGFSHLHSFISSILGFGLSGYLLDAYCPDPRKFANHEAWQAAASNAHYIWYIFATIALVSAISLIIYGRVVRSLDAKKVPLKPLLSEA
;
A
#
# COMPACT_ATOMS: atom_id res chain seq x y z
N MET A 1 -13.57 33.63 -32.98
CA MET A 1 -12.80 34.39 -31.94
C MET A 1 -13.23 33.89 -30.59
N ASP A 2 -12.68 32.77 -30.16
CA ASP A 2 -13.00 32.18 -28.85
C ASP A 2 -11.99 32.63 -27.81
N ASN A 3 -12.42 33.52 -26.96
CA ASN A 3 -11.73 34.01 -25.80
C ASN A 3 -11.80 32.93 -24.70
N ASN A 4 -10.98 31.89 -24.78
CA ASN A 4 -10.77 30.98 -23.67
C ASN A 4 -9.40 31.23 -23.03
N LYS A 5 -9.34 32.35 -22.27
CA LYS A 5 -8.19 32.60 -21.39
C LYS A 5 -8.13 31.51 -20.35
N SER A 6 -7.10 30.66 -20.44
CA SER A 6 -6.73 29.66 -19.44
C SER A 6 -6.61 30.33 -18.07
N SER A 7 -7.58 30.13 -17.20
CA SER A 7 -7.49 30.51 -15.80
C SER A 7 -6.48 29.60 -15.11
N ALA A 8 -5.27 30.07 -14.93
CA ALA A 8 -4.13 29.40 -14.31
C ALA A 8 -4.27 29.33 -12.76
N GLY A 9 -5.47 29.04 -12.25
CA GLY A 9 -5.76 28.95 -10.81
C GLY A 9 -6.40 27.61 -10.44
N PHE A 10 -6.59 27.38 -9.14
CA PHE A 10 -7.38 26.26 -8.58
C PHE A 10 -8.81 26.18 -9.19
N ARG A 11 -9.32 27.26 -9.75
CA ARG A 11 -10.64 27.38 -10.38
C ARG A 11 -10.77 26.76 -11.79
N GLY A 12 -9.68 26.19 -12.35
CA GLY A 12 -9.66 25.64 -13.72
C GLY A 12 -10.21 24.22 -13.88
N PHE A 13 -10.73 23.58 -12.83
CA PHE A 13 -11.25 22.22 -12.88
C PHE A 13 -12.78 22.21 -12.63
N PRO A 14 -13.53 21.30 -13.29
CA PRO A 14 -14.98 21.19 -13.11
C PRO A 14 -15.34 20.68 -11.70
N ARG A 15 -16.57 20.95 -11.26
CA ARG A 15 -17.05 20.54 -9.91
C ARG A 15 -16.86 19.05 -9.64
N VAL A 16 -17.09 18.20 -10.64
CA VAL A 16 -16.95 16.74 -10.52
C VAL A 16 -15.52 16.33 -10.17
N PHE A 17 -14.51 17.02 -10.70
CA PHE A 17 -13.11 16.81 -10.34
C PHE A 17 -12.85 17.00 -8.83
N TRP A 18 -13.40 18.08 -8.26
CA TRP A 18 -13.21 18.37 -6.82
C TRP A 18 -13.95 17.37 -5.94
N ILE A 19 -15.16 16.97 -6.35
CA ILE A 19 -15.91 15.93 -5.62
C ILE A 19 -15.13 14.62 -5.63
N ALA A 20 -14.62 14.16 -6.78
CA ALA A 20 -13.82 12.95 -6.90
C ALA A 20 -12.59 12.98 -5.99
N ASN A 21 -11.86 14.09 -5.99
CA ASN A 21 -10.68 14.27 -5.14
C ASN A 21 -11.02 14.31 -3.64
N SER A 22 -12.16 14.92 -3.27
CA SER A 22 -12.61 14.96 -1.86
C SER A 22 -13.00 13.59 -1.34
N VAL A 23 -13.71 12.79 -2.14
CA VAL A 23 -14.09 11.44 -1.73
C VAL A 23 -12.90 10.49 -1.72
N GLU A 24 -11.90 10.69 -2.59
CA GLU A 24 -10.61 9.99 -2.51
C GLU A 24 -9.91 10.27 -1.19
N LEU A 25 -9.84 11.54 -0.76
CA LEU A 25 -9.26 11.90 0.53
C LEU A 25 -9.94 11.17 1.68
N LEU A 26 -11.28 11.15 1.71
CA LEU A 26 -12.06 10.47 2.75
C LEU A 26 -11.80 8.97 2.75
N GLU A 27 -11.78 8.35 1.56
CA GLU A 27 -11.50 6.93 1.42
C GLU A 27 -10.06 6.58 1.83
N ARG A 28 -9.06 7.38 1.42
CA ARG A 28 -7.67 7.18 1.84
C ARG A 28 -7.50 7.29 3.35
N ALA A 29 -8.21 8.24 4.00
CA ALA A 29 -8.20 8.36 5.45
C ALA A 29 -8.78 7.09 6.11
N ALA A 30 -9.89 6.57 5.61
CA ALA A 30 -10.49 5.33 6.08
C ALA A 30 -9.54 4.14 5.89
N TYR A 31 -9.07 3.92 4.67
CA TYR A 31 -8.22 2.79 4.30
C TYR A 31 -6.91 2.76 5.09
N TYR A 32 -6.13 3.84 5.06
CA TYR A 32 -4.82 3.87 5.72
C TYR A 32 -4.91 3.89 7.24
N GLY A 33 -5.99 4.43 7.80
CA GLY A 33 -6.27 4.35 9.23
C GLY A 33 -6.45 2.90 9.69
N VAL A 34 -7.26 2.14 8.99
CA VAL A 34 -7.51 0.72 9.31
C VAL A 34 -6.34 -0.16 8.92
N PHE A 35 -5.79 0.02 7.70
CA PHE A 35 -4.78 -0.90 7.15
C PHE A 35 -3.47 -0.89 7.92
N ILE A 36 -3.04 0.27 8.48
CA ILE A 36 -1.80 0.35 9.27
C ILE A 36 -1.84 -0.51 10.54
N VAL A 37 -3.01 -0.83 11.04
CA VAL A 37 -3.20 -1.64 12.26
C VAL A 37 -4.02 -2.91 12.04
N ILE A 38 -4.26 -3.29 10.78
CA ILE A 38 -5.12 -4.45 10.47
C ILE A 38 -4.61 -5.75 11.10
N THR A 39 -3.29 -5.98 11.10
CA THR A 39 -2.69 -7.16 11.73
C THR A 39 -2.83 -7.13 13.24
N LEU A 40 -2.81 -5.95 13.87
CA LEU A 40 -3.08 -5.78 15.30
C LEU A 40 -4.55 -6.04 15.62
N TYR A 41 -5.48 -5.49 14.83
CA TYR A 41 -6.92 -5.73 14.98
C TYR A 41 -7.22 -7.22 14.91
N LEU A 42 -6.73 -7.93 13.90
CA LEU A 42 -6.94 -9.37 13.76
C LEU A 42 -6.37 -10.17 14.93
N SER A 43 -5.20 -9.77 15.47
CA SER A 43 -4.56 -10.50 16.55
C SER A 43 -5.07 -10.12 17.93
N ARG A 44 -5.33 -8.84 18.19
CA ARG A 44 -5.66 -8.34 19.53
C ARG A 44 -7.17 -8.34 19.79
N ILE A 45 -7.98 -8.13 18.75
CA ILE A 45 -9.44 -8.09 18.87
C ILE A 45 -10.05 -9.45 18.53
N LEU A 46 -9.55 -10.16 17.50
CA LEU A 46 -10.14 -11.41 17.05
C LEU A 46 -9.32 -12.67 17.44
N GLY A 47 -8.18 -12.50 18.09
CA GLY A 47 -7.36 -13.60 18.59
C GLY A 47 -6.68 -14.46 17.55
N PHE A 48 -6.55 -13.99 16.32
CA PHE A 48 -5.72 -14.68 15.32
C PHE A 48 -4.25 -14.65 15.71
N ASN A 49 -3.54 -15.75 15.48
CA ASN A 49 -2.09 -15.76 15.66
C ASN A 49 -1.40 -14.92 14.57
N ASP A 50 -0.08 -14.69 14.73
CA ASP A 50 0.67 -13.83 13.81
C ASP A 50 0.63 -14.29 12.36
N VAL A 51 0.73 -15.61 12.14
CA VAL A 51 0.69 -16.22 10.81
C VAL A 51 -0.67 -16.05 10.16
N GLN A 52 -1.75 -16.36 10.89
CA GLN A 52 -3.12 -16.21 10.40
C GLN A 52 -3.45 -14.75 10.06
N ALA A 53 -3.15 -13.83 10.99
CA ALA A 53 -3.38 -12.40 10.79
C ALA A 53 -2.60 -11.86 9.57
N ALA A 54 -1.38 -12.33 9.38
CA ALA A 54 -0.56 -11.97 8.24
C ALA A 54 -1.14 -12.48 6.91
N TRP A 55 -1.56 -13.75 6.83
CA TRP A 55 -2.17 -14.29 5.62
C TRP A 55 -3.49 -13.62 5.26
N ILE A 56 -4.36 -13.35 6.25
CA ILE A 56 -5.63 -12.64 6.03
C ILE A 56 -5.35 -11.22 5.51
N SER A 57 -4.44 -10.49 6.16
CA SER A 57 -4.08 -9.11 5.75
C SER A 57 -3.39 -9.08 4.37
N GLY A 58 -2.53 -10.06 4.10
CA GLY A 58 -1.86 -10.23 2.81
C GLY A 58 -2.84 -10.52 1.69
N GLY A 59 -3.79 -11.43 1.90
CA GLY A 59 -4.85 -11.74 0.95
C GLY A 59 -5.77 -10.55 0.69
N PHE A 60 -6.14 -9.81 1.73
CA PHE A 60 -6.90 -8.56 1.62
C PHE A 60 -6.15 -7.52 0.79
N SER A 61 -4.88 -7.26 1.10
CA SER A 61 -4.04 -6.33 0.33
C SER A 61 -3.86 -6.78 -1.12
N ALA A 62 -3.58 -8.07 -1.35
CA ALA A 62 -3.43 -8.64 -2.68
C ALA A 62 -4.68 -8.41 -3.54
N GLY A 63 -5.86 -8.66 -2.99
CA GLY A 63 -7.12 -8.45 -3.71
C GLY A 63 -7.32 -6.99 -4.12
N LEU A 64 -6.95 -6.03 -3.27
CA LEU A 64 -7.02 -4.59 -3.59
C LEU A 64 -6.07 -4.16 -4.72
N TYR A 65 -5.01 -4.91 -5.00
CA TYR A 65 -4.12 -4.66 -6.14
C TYR A 65 -4.50 -5.42 -7.40
N PHE A 66 -5.16 -6.56 -7.26
CA PHE A 66 -5.53 -7.43 -8.40
C PHE A 66 -6.90 -7.10 -8.99
N LEU A 67 -7.92 -6.94 -8.14
CA LEU A 67 -9.31 -6.72 -8.57
C LEU A 67 -9.54 -5.45 -9.41
N PRO A 68 -8.82 -4.31 -9.21
CA PRO A 68 -9.00 -3.11 -10.03
C PRO A 68 -8.83 -3.36 -11.54
N THR A 69 -8.04 -4.36 -11.90
CA THR A 69 -7.86 -4.81 -13.29
C THR A 69 -9.20 -5.17 -13.97
N PHE A 70 -10.13 -5.75 -13.20
CA PHE A 70 -11.43 -6.20 -13.70
C PHE A 70 -12.56 -5.23 -13.37
N THR A 71 -12.53 -4.65 -12.17
CA THR A 71 -13.59 -3.73 -11.72
C THR A 71 -13.58 -2.41 -12.49
N GLY A 72 -12.44 -2.01 -13.05
CA GLY A 72 -12.37 -0.87 -13.97
C GLY A 72 -13.27 -1.03 -15.19
N ALA A 73 -13.22 -2.17 -15.87
CA ALA A 73 -14.08 -2.45 -17.02
C ALA A 73 -15.56 -2.57 -16.64
N LEU A 74 -15.85 -3.08 -15.44
CA LEU A 74 -17.22 -3.10 -14.93
C LEU A 74 -17.71 -1.69 -14.62
N ALA A 75 -16.86 -0.84 -14.07
CA ALA A 75 -17.17 0.56 -13.79
C ALA A 75 -17.47 1.36 -15.08
N ASP A 76 -16.73 1.10 -16.16
CA ASP A 76 -16.98 1.71 -17.46
C ASP A 76 -18.38 1.37 -17.98
N LYS A 77 -18.85 0.14 -17.78
CA LYS A 77 -20.20 -0.31 -18.17
C LYS A 77 -21.31 0.25 -17.28
N MET A 78 -21.07 0.36 -15.98
CA MET A 78 -22.05 0.84 -15.00
C MET A 78 -22.17 2.38 -15.00
N GLY A 79 -21.16 3.07 -15.52
CA GLY A 79 -20.96 4.50 -15.37
C GLY A 79 -20.33 4.86 -14.02
N PHE A 80 -19.46 5.85 -14.01
CA PHE A 80 -18.61 6.20 -12.86
C PHE A 80 -19.42 6.53 -11.60
N ARG A 81 -20.56 7.20 -11.73
CA ARG A 81 -21.43 7.54 -10.58
C ARG A 81 -21.95 6.28 -9.89
N ASN A 82 -22.50 5.34 -10.64
CA ASN A 82 -23.08 4.12 -10.07
C ASN A 82 -21.99 3.20 -9.50
N ALA A 83 -20.84 3.11 -10.16
CA ALA A 83 -19.68 2.37 -9.67
C ALA A 83 -19.16 2.94 -8.33
N LEU A 84 -19.08 4.28 -8.18
CA LEU A 84 -18.69 4.91 -6.92
C LEU A 84 -19.76 4.73 -5.83
N LEU A 85 -21.04 4.83 -6.15
CA LEU A 85 -22.12 4.57 -5.17
C LEU A 85 -22.05 3.14 -4.65
N LEU A 86 -21.88 2.15 -5.54
CA LEU A 86 -21.70 0.76 -5.14
C LEU A 86 -20.45 0.59 -4.29
N ALA A 87 -19.31 1.16 -4.71
CA ALA A 87 -18.06 1.09 -3.99
C ALA A 87 -18.17 1.62 -2.56
N PHE A 88 -18.68 2.84 -2.39
CA PHE A 88 -18.81 3.46 -1.08
C PHE A 88 -19.90 2.83 -0.21
N ALA A 89 -20.96 2.27 -0.79
CA ALA A 89 -21.93 1.47 -0.06
C ALA A 89 -21.26 0.20 0.52
N LEU A 90 -20.51 -0.54 -0.32
CA LEU A 90 -19.79 -1.74 0.11
C LEU A 90 -18.72 -1.41 1.16
N LEU A 91 -17.96 -0.34 0.98
CA LEU A 91 -16.97 0.10 1.96
C LEU A 91 -17.60 0.47 3.30
N SER A 92 -18.69 1.25 3.29
CA SER A 92 -19.38 1.67 4.51
C SER A 92 -19.94 0.47 5.26
N VAL A 93 -20.60 -0.45 4.57
CA VAL A 93 -21.13 -1.69 5.15
C VAL A 93 -19.99 -2.58 5.67
N GLY A 94 -18.92 -2.72 4.92
CA GLY A 94 -17.78 -3.53 5.29
C GLY A 94 -17.04 -3.00 6.52
N TYR A 95 -16.72 -1.69 6.57
CA TYR A 95 -16.08 -1.11 7.75
C TYR A 95 -17.00 -1.09 8.97
N LEU A 96 -18.31 -0.84 8.78
CA LEU A 96 -19.28 -0.99 9.85
C LEU A 96 -19.35 -2.44 10.34
N GLY A 97 -19.28 -3.40 9.42
CA GLY A 97 -19.18 -4.83 9.75
C GLY A 97 -17.95 -5.15 10.59
N LEU A 98 -16.76 -4.61 10.25
CA LEU A 98 -15.55 -4.76 11.08
C LEU A 98 -15.74 -4.16 12.49
N ALA A 99 -16.48 -3.06 12.62
CA ALA A 99 -16.74 -2.43 13.91
C ALA A 99 -17.76 -3.20 14.75
N LEU A 100 -18.83 -3.72 14.13
CA LEU A 100 -19.92 -4.40 14.82
C LEU A 100 -19.62 -5.87 15.12
N PHE A 101 -18.75 -6.52 14.36
CA PHE A 101 -18.45 -7.94 14.53
C PHE A 101 -17.93 -8.30 15.92
N PRO A 102 -16.95 -7.57 16.51
CA PRO A 102 -16.54 -7.82 17.90
C PRO A 102 -17.67 -7.66 18.90
N LEU A 103 -18.53 -6.65 18.73
CA LEU A 103 -19.68 -6.44 19.61
C LEU A 103 -20.70 -7.59 19.52
N ALA A 104 -20.93 -8.12 18.31
CA ALA A 104 -21.78 -9.29 18.14
C ALA A 104 -21.20 -10.51 18.85
N LEU A 105 -19.88 -10.73 18.80
CA LEU A 105 -19.22 -11.80 19.54
C LEU A 105 -19.39 -11.65 21.05
N GLU A 106 -19.29 -10.42 21.57
CA GLU A 106 -19.46 -10.11 22.98
C GLU A 106 -20.92 -10.31 23.43
N GLN A 107 -21.89 -9.84 22.63
CA GLN A 107 -23.32 -10.04 22.92
C GLN A 107 -23.73 -11.50 22.95
N HIS A 108 -23.08 -12.36 22.17
CA HIS A 108 -23.30 -13.80 22.19
C HIS A 108 -22.48 -14.54 23.27
N GLY A 109 -21.77 -13.82 24.15
CA GLY A 109 -20.94 -14.38 25.22
C GLY A 109 -19.74 -15.17 24.74
N LEU A 110 -19.31 -14.96 23.49
CA LEU A 110 -18.16 -15.65 22.88
C LEU A 110 -16.82 -14.99 23.23
N VAL A 111 -16.85 -13.75 23.71
CA VAL A 111 -15.69 -12.97 24.11
C VAL A 111 -16.09 -11.92 25.13
N GLU A 112 -15.17 -11.52 25.98
CA GLU A 112 -15.33 -10.39 26.88
C GLU A 112 -14.18 -9.40 26.65
N TYR A 113 -14.52 -8.16 26.27
CA TYR A 113 -13.55 -7.08 26.10
C TYR A 113 -13.49 -6.22 27.36
N GLY A 114 -12.45 -6.40 28.17
CA GLY A 114 -12.14 -5.51 29.29
C GLY A 114 -11.65 -4.14 28.79
N ARG A 115 -11.49 -3.17 29.71
CA ARG A 115 -11.05 -1.80 29.41
C ARG A 115 -9.68 -1.71 28.68
N GLN A 116 -8.84 -2.73 28.76
CA GLN A 116 -7.54 -2.82 28.10
C GLN A 116 -7.47 -3.95 27.07
N ALA A 117 -8.61 -4.57 26.78
CA ALA A 117 -8.84 -5.59 25.75
C ALA A 117 -7.66 -6.52 25.46
N THR A 118 -7.21 -7.26 26.47
CA THR A 118 -6.48 -8.49 26.19
C THR A 118 -7.52 -9.57 25.92
N PHE A 119 -7.68 -9.88 24.65
CA PHE A 119 -8.60 -10.90 24.21
C PHE A 119 -8.18 -12.28 24.72
N THR A 120 -9.05 -12.93 25.47
CA THR A 120 -8.93 -14.31 25.90
C THR A 120 -10.19 -15.07 25.50
N GLY A 121 -10.08 -16.21 24.87
CA GLY A 121 -11.21 -17.12 24.70
C GLY A 121 -11.57 -17.54 23.28
N LEU A 122 -11.54 -16.65 22.27
CA LEU A 122 -11.98 -17.01 20.92
C LEU A 122 -10.86 -17.53 19.99
N ARG A 123 -9.61 -17.66 20.47
CA ARG A 123 -8.44 -18.00 19.66
C ARG A 123 -8.62 -19.25 18.78
N GLU A 124 -9.35 -20.23 19.25
CA GLU A 124 -9.57 -21.50 18.57
C GLU A 124 -10.99 -21.62 18.00
N ALA A 125 -11.85 -20.64 18.21
CA ALA A 125 -13.23 -20.71 17.73
C ALA A 125 -13.32 -20.35 16.25
N ASP A 126 -13.91 -21.21 15.44
CA ASP A 126 -14.05 -21.03 13.99
C ASP A 126 -14.92 -19.83 13.61
N VAL A 127 -15.76 -19.35 14.51
CA VAL A 127 -16.64 -18.19 14.26
C VAL A 127 -15.86 -16.91 13.90
N ARG A 128 -14.60 -16.74 14.37
CA ARG A 128 -13.76 -15.59 14.02
C ARG A 128 -13.47 -15.49 12.51
N TRP A 129 -13.50 -16.62 11.79
CA TRP A 129 -13.28 -16.63 10.34
C TRP A 129 -14.40 -15.95 9.56
N SER A 130 -15.58 -15.72 10.21
CA SER A 130 -16.67 -14.93 9.62
C SER A 130 -16.29 -13.47 9.36
N ILE A 131 -15.13 -13.00 9.85
CA ILE A 131 -14.58 -11.68 9.49
C ILE A 131 -14.10 -11.64 8.04
N VAL A 132 -13.67 -12.76 7.46
CA VAL A 132 -13.10 -12.82 6.11
C VAL A 132 -14.12 -12.38 5.04
N PRO A 133 -15.36 -12.86 5.01
CA PRO A 133 -16.40 -12.33 4.13
C PRO A 133 -16.61 -10.82 4.25
N ILE A 134 -16.54 -10.25 5.46
CA ILE A 134 -16.65 -8.80 5.67
C ILE A 134 -15.47 -8.07 5.01
N MET A 135 -14.25 -8.58 5.16
CA MET A 135 -13.07 -8.04 4.50
C MET A 135 -13.16 -8.15 2.97
N VAL A 136 -13.75 -9.23 2.44
CA VAL A 136 -13.99 -9.38 0.99
C VAL A 136 -14.95 -8.30 0.48
N VAL A 137 -15.98 -7.93 1.24
CA VAL A 137 -16.88 -6.82 0.89
C VAL A 137 -16.11 -5.50 0.75
N ILE A 138 -15.21 -5.20 1.71
CA ILE A 138 -14.35 -4.01 1.64
C ILE A 138 -13.40 -4.09 0.43
N MET A 139 -12.82 -5.25 0.18
CA MET A 139 -11.90 -5.49 -0.91
C MET A 139 -12.57 -5.23 -2.27
N ILE A 140 -13.78 -5.74 -2.47
CA ILE A 140 -14.58 -5.50 -3.68
C ILE A 140 -14.89 -4.01 -3.80
N GLY A 141 -15.42 -3.36 -2.76
CA GLY A 141 -15.72 -1.93 -2.76
C GLY A 141 -14.49 -1.08 -3.11
N GLY A 142 -13.37 -1.31 -2.41
CA GLY A 142 -12.12 -0.58 -2.62
C GLY A 142 -11.51 -0.74 -4.00
N SER A 143 -11.74 -1.89 -4.65
CA SER A 143 -11.20 -2.17 -5.99
C SER A 143 -11.78 -1.22 -7.07
N PHE A 144 -13.01 -0.74 -6.95
CA PHE A 144 -13.62 0.22 -7.87
C PHE A 144 -13.02 1.61 -7.74
N ILE A 145 -12.64 2.02 -6.52
CA ILE A 145 -12.27 3.41 -6.22
C ILE A 145 -11.10 3.85 -7.10
N LYS A 146 -10.02 3.07 -7.08
CA LYS A 146 -8.77 3.43 -7.75
C LYS A 146 -8.96 3.65 -9.26
N ALA A 147 -9.69 2.76 -9.93
CA ALA A 147 -9.95 2.85 -11.36
C ALA A 147 -10.86 4.04 -11.71
N VAL A 148 -11.95 4.21 -10.95
CA VAL A 148 -12.96 5.23 -11.27
C VAL A 148 -12.48 6.64 -10.96
N ILE A 149 -11.78 6.86 -9.83
CA ILE A 149 -11.34 8.22 -9.49
C ILE A 149 -10.19 8.65 -10.39
N THR A 150 -9.22 7.79 -10.67
CA THR A 150 -8.17 8.13 -11.66
C THR A 150 -8.74 8.35 -13.05
N GLY A 151 -9.74 7.56 -13.46
CA GLY A 151 -10.50 7.76 -14.69
C GLY A 151 -11.24 9.12 -14.71
N THR A 152 -11.87 9.49 -13.59
CA THR A 152 -12.54 10.80 -13.44
C THR A 152 -11.53 11.96 -13.57
N VAL A 153 -10.36 11.86 -12.92
CA VAL A 153 -9.30 12.87 -13.06
C VAL A 153 -8.83 12.97 -14.52
N ALA A 154 -8.63 11.85 -15.20
CA ALA A 154 -8.19 11.82 -16.59
C ALA A 154 -9.21 12.46 -17.54
N THR A 155 -10.51 12.17 -17.37
CA THR A 155 -11.60 12.68 -18.24
C THR A 155 -11.98 14.12 -17.96
N THR A 156 -11.77 14.61 -16.73
CA THR A 156 -12.07 15.99 -16.33
C THR A 156 -10.92 16.96 -16.52
N THR A 157 -9.77 16.49 -17.03
CA THR A 157 -8.57 17.29 -17.31
C THR A 157 -8.29 17.37 -18.80
N THR A 158 -7.80 18.52 -19.25
CA THR A 158 -7.30 18.74 -20.61
C THR A 158 -5.81 18.43 -20.69
N ALA A 159 -5.24 18.30 -21.90
CA ALA A 159 -3.79 18.09 -22.08
C ALA A 159 -2.96 19.19 -21.37
N ALA A 160 -3.45 20.44 -21.34
CA ALA A 160 -2.74 21.57 -20.75
C ALA A 160 -2.70 21.54 -19.20
N ASN A 161 -3.73 20.96 -18.53
CA ASN A 161 -3.83 20.97 -17.06
C ASN A 161 -3.77 19.57 -16.44
N ARG A 162 -3.60 18.51 -17.24
CA ARG A 162 -3.60 17.10 -16.77
C ARG A 162 -2.56 16.83 -15.71
N ALA A 163 -1.33 17.28 -15.91
CA ALA A 163 -0.26 17.10 -14.92
C ALA A 163 -0.60 17.75 -13.57
N LYS A 164 -1.20 18.94 -13.60
CA LYS A 164 -1.68 19.64 -12.39
C LYS A 164 -2.85 18.89 -11.73
N GLY A 165 -3.78 18.33 -12.53
CA GLY A 165 -4.90 17.54 -12.03
C GLY A 165 -4.42 16.28 -11.28
N PHE A 166 -3.48 15.54 -11.85
CA PHE A 166 -2.89 14.38 -11.18
C PHE A 166 -2.04 14.75 -9.96
N ALA A 167 -1.36 15.90 -9.96
CA ALA A 167 -0.64 16.40 -8.79
C ALA A 167 -1.58 16.70 -7.62
N ILE A 168 -2.74 17.32 -7.89
CA ILE A 168 -3.79 17.55 -6.88
C ILE A 168 -4.33 16.21 -6.36
N PHE A 169 -4.66 15.29 -7.25
CA PHE A 169 -5.10 13.94 -6.88
C PHE A 169 -4.10 13.25 -5.94
N TYR A 170 -2.81 13.24 -6.31
CA TYR A 170 -1.76 12.64 -5.49
C TYR A 170 -1.62 13.34 -4.13
N MET A 171 -1.78 14.65 -4.09
CA MET A 171 -1.79 15.43 -2.83
C MET A 171 -2.96 15.00 -1.95
N MET A 172 -4.18 14.84 -2.49
CA MET A 172 -5.37 14.39 -1.73
C MET A 172 -5.20 12.98 -1.17
N VAL A 173 -4.61 12.06 -1.96
CA VAL A 173 -4.25 10.71 -1.51
C VAL A 173 -3.32 10.77 -0.28
N ASN A 174 -2.27 11.60 -0.34
CA ASN A 174 -1.29 11.72 0.75
C ASN A 174 -1.87 12.40 2.00
N ILE A 175 -2.69 13.44 1.84
CA ILE A 175 -3.38 14.09 2.97
C ILE A 175 -4.32 13.09 3.65
N GLY A 176 -5.09 12.33 2.89
CA GLY A 176 -5.98 11.29 3.41
C GLY A 176 -5.18 10.21 4.17
N ALA A 177 -4.12 9.69 3.56
CA ALA A 177 -3.25 8.69 4.18
C ALA A 177 -2.59 9.18 5.47
N PHE A 178 -2.10 10.42 5.50
CA PHE A 178 -1.53 11.05 6.67
C PHE A 178 -2.59 11.20 7.78
N SER A 179 -3.77 11.73 7.45
CA SER A 179 -4.86 11.95 8.41
C SER A 179 -5.33 10.63 9.02
N GLY A 180 -5.54 9.59 8.18
CA GLY A 180 -5.97 8.28 8.66
C GLY A 180 -4.99 7.63 9.61
N LYS A 181 -3.70 7.65 9.30
CA LYS A 181 -2.66 7.11 10.20
C LYS A 181 -2.51 7.94 11.48
N THR A 182 -2.74 9.24 11.41
CA THR A 182 -2.60 10.13 12.57
C THR A 182 -3.67 9.88 13.62
N ILE A 183 -4.91 9.56 13.24
CA ILE A 183 -6.01 9.32 14.18
C ILE A 183 -5.85 8.05 15.02
N VAL A 184 -5.01 7.10 14.58
CA VAL A 184 -4.82 5.82 15.27
C VAL A 184 -4.25 6.01 16.69
N LYS A 185 -3.23 6.88 16.83
CA LYS A 185 -2.56 7.09 18.12
C LYS A 185 -3.53 7.62 19.18
N PRO A 186 -4.25 8.76 19.00
CA PRO A 186 -5.16 9.25 20.02
C PRO A 186 -6.29 8.28 20.37
N LEU A 187 -6.79 7.49 19.44
CA LEU A 187 -7.78 6.47 19.74
C LEU A 187 -7.21 5.35 20.60
N ARG A 188 -5.98 4.91 20.35
CA ARG A 188 -5.34 3.88 21.18
C ARG A 188 -4.91 4.41 22.55
N GLU A 189 -4.44 5.64 22.66
CA GLU A 189 -4.09 6.24 23.95
C GLU A 189 -5.29 6.45 24.86
N SER A 190 -6.46 6.79 24.30
CA SER A 190 -7.68 7.01 25.07
C SER A 190 -8.44 5.74 25.43
N MET A 191 -8.37 4.69 24.60
CA MET A 191 -9.24 3.53 24.66
C MET A 191 -8.49 2.18 24.63
N GLY A 192 -7.16 2.19 24.61
CA GLY A 192 -6.37 0.96 24.48
C GLY A 192 -6.67 0.22 23.17
N ASP A 193 -6.72 -1.10 23.22
CA ASP A 193 -7.01 -1.92 22.02
C ASP A 193 -8.46 -1.77 21.52
N LEU A 194 -9.41 -1.30 22.36
CA LEU A 194 -10.76 -0.94 21.89
C LEU A 194 -10.73 0.21 20.89
N GLY A 195 -9.69 1.05 20.90
CA GLY A 195 -9.45 2.07 19.89
C GLY A 195 -9.34 1.48 18.48
N LEU A 196 -8.91 0.22 18.34
CA LEU A 196 -8.86 -0.48 17.04
C LEU A 196 -10.26 -0.78 16.49
N ILE A 197 -11.26 -1.04 17.38
CA ILE A 197 -12.66 -1.19 16.97
C ILE A 197 -13.22 0.16 16.53
N ASN A 198 -12.99 1.21 17.33
CA ASN A 198 -13.49 2.55 17.03
C ASN A 198 -12.90 3.15 15.74
N LEU A 199 -11.72 2.74 15.35
CA LEU A 199 -11.13 3.10 14.07
C LEU A 199 -11.95 2.60 12.88
N ASN A 200 -12.61 1.45 13.00
CA ASN A 200 -13.50 0.95 11.95
C ASN A 200 -14.82 1.76 11.88
N TYR A 201 -15.33 2.29 13.01
CA TYR A 201 -16.43 3.26 12.99
C TYR A 201 -16.03 4.57 12.30
N PHE A 202 -14.82 5.06 12.58
CA PHE A 202 -14.26 6.22 11.87
C PHE A 202 -14.21 5.96 10.36
N ALA A 203 -13.70 4.80 9.93
CA ALA A 203 -13.61 4.42 8.52
C ALA A 203 -14.99 4.30 7.87
N ALA A 204 -15.96 3.68 8.56
CA ALA A 204 -17.36 3.61 8.11
C ALA A 204 -17.97 5.01 7.93
N GLY A 205 -17.73 5.92 8.88
CA GLY A 205 -18.19 7.31 8.81
C GLY A 205 -17.59 8.07 7.62
N MET A 206 -16.28 7.95 7.39
CA MET A 206 -15.60 8.58 6.25
C MET A 206 -16.14 8.08 4.91
N THR A 207 -16.30 6.76 4.76
CA THR A 207 -16.82 6.17 3.52
C THR A 207 -18.30 6.46 3.31
N PHE A 208 -19.09 6.55 4.39
CA PHE A 208 -20.49 6.96 4.31
C PHE A 208 -20.64 8.44 3.92
N LEU A 209 -19.81 9.34 4.45
CA LEU A 209 -19.75 10.74 4.00
C LEU A 209 -19.38 10.84 2.52
N ALA A 210 -18.46 9.99 2.06
CA ALA A 210 -18.13 9.91 0.64
C ALA A 210 -19.31 9.41 -0.18
N PHE A 211 -20.05 8.39 0.28
CA PHE A 211 -21.27 7.92 -0.36
C PHE A 211 -22.30 9.04 -0.51
N ILE A 212 -22.60 9.77 0.56
CA ILE A 212 -23.52 10.92 0.53
C ILE A 212 -23.03 11.99 -0.47
N SER A 213 -21.72 12.28 -0.45
CA SER A 213 -21.12 13.28 -1.35
C SER A 213 -21.31 12.90 -2.82
N ILE A 214 -21.11 11.62 -3.16
CA ILE A 214 -21.35 11.10 -4.51
C ILE A 214 -22.84 11.14 -4.85
N PHE A 215 -23.69 10.68 -3.93
CA PHE A 215 -25.13 10.63 -4.16
C PHE A 215 -25.72 12.01 -4.48
N LEU A 216 -25.32 13.04 -3.72
CA LEU A 216 -25.88 14.39 -3.83
C LEU A 216 -25.21 15.24 -4.93
N PHE A 217 -23.92 15.08 -5.14
CA PHE A 217 -23.15 16.07 -5.91
C PHE A 217 -22.44 15.52 -7.14
N PHE A 218 -22.22 14.21 -7.26
CA PHE A 218 -21.52 13.65 -8.40
C PHE A 218 -22.48 13.42 -9.56
N LYS A 219 -22.22 14.08 -10.69
CA LYS A 219 -22.97 13.89 -11.93
C LYS A 219 -22.24 12.89 -12.83
N ASN A 220 -23.00 12.12 -13.60
CA ASN A 220 -22.41 11.26 -14.62
C ASN A 220 -21.56 12.08 -15.60
N ILE A 221 -20.46 11.52 -16.00
CA ILE A 221 -19.59 12.04 -17.04
C ILE A 221 -19.82 11.17 -18.27
N ASP A 222 -20.09 11.79 -19.41
CA ASP A 222 -20.14 11.05 -20.66
C ASP A 222 -18.77 10.47 -20.98
N GLN A 223 -18.69 9.16 -21.02
CA GLN A 223 -17.47 8.43 -21.32
C GLN A 223 -17.44 8.18 -22.84
N ASN A 224 -16.62 8.95 -23.54
CA ASN A 224 -16.32 8.69 -24.97
C ASN A 224 -15.29 7.56 -25.15
N THR A 225 -15.07 6.74 -24.14
CA THR A 225 -14.08 5.64 -24.20
C THR A 225 -14.80 4.32 -24.45
N GLU A 226 -14.44 3.61 -25.49
CA GLU A 226 -14.90 2.24 -25.71
C GLU A 226 -14.50 1.38 -24.52
N SER A 227 -15.49 0.84 -23.81
CA SER A 227 -15.25 -0.05 -22.67
C SER A 227 -14.63 -1.35 -23.18
N LYS A 228 -13.46 -1.73 -22.65
CA LYS A 228 -12.81 -3.00 -23.02
C LYS A 228 -13.63 -4.17 -22.50
N SER A 229 -13.76 -5.22 -23.32
CA SER A 229 -14.44 -6.43 -22.89
C SER A 229 -13.57 -7.23 -21.89
N MET A 230 -14.20 -8.08 -21.08
CA MET A 230 -13.47 -8.96 -20.15
C MET A 230 -12.52 -9.90 -20.90
N ASP A 231 -12.88 -10.34 -22.11
CA ASP A 231 -12.02 -11.17 -22.96
C ASP A 231 -10.76 -10.42 -23.39
N GLN A 232 -10.88 -9.15 -23.76
CA GLN A 232 -9.74 -8.31 -24.12
C GLN A 232 -8.77 -8.11 -22.95
N ILE A 233 -9.32 -7.89 -21.74
CA ILE A 233 -8.52 -7.76 -20.51
C ILE A 233 -7.80 -9.06 -20.19
N THR A 234 -8.52 -10.19 -20.25
CA THR A 234 -7.95 -11.51 -19.97
C THR A 234 -6.86 -11.89 -20.98
N GLN A 235 -7.08 -11.62 -22.27
CA GLN A 235 -6.06 -11.82 -23.31
C GLN A 235 -4.84 -10.94 -23.11
N ALA A 236 -5.02 -9.67 -22.73
CA ALA A 236 -3.90 -8.78 -22.47
C ALA A 236 -3.12 -9.19 -21.20
N LEU A 237 -3.82 -9.61 -20.15
CA LEU A 237 -3.19 -10.17 -18.95
C LEU A 237 -2.37 -11.41 -19.32
N TRP A 238 -2.93 -12.31 -20.13
CA TRP A 238 -2.20 -13.48 -20.60
C TRP A 238 -0.94 -13.13 -21.39
N ARG A 239 -1.01 -12.11 -22.25
CA ARG A 239 0.19 -11.60 -22.97
C ARG A 239 1.26 -11.09 -22.03
N VAL A 240 0.90 -10.40 -20.94
CA VAL A 240 1.85 -9.95 -19.91
C VAL A 240 2.45 -11.13 -19.17
N LEU A 241 1.62 -12.12 -18.75
CA LEU A 241 2.05 -13.31 -18.03
C LEU A 241 2.94 -14.24 -18.86
N THR A 242 2.78 -14.24 -20.18
CA THR A 242 3.61 -15.02 -21.12
C THR A 242 4.84 -14.26 -21.62
N ASN A 243 4.93 -12.97 -21.34
CA ASN A 243 6.11 -12.17 -21.70
C ASN A 243 7.20 -12.35 -20.64
N GLY A 244 8.19 -13.21 -20.91
CA GLY A 244 9.27 -13.53 -19.98
C GLY A 244 10.06 -12.32 -19.48
N ARG A 245 10.17 -11.24 -20.27
CA ARG A 245 10.83 -10.00 -19.83
C ARG A 245 10.01 -9.25 -18.79
N LEU A 246 8.71 -9.12 -19.02
CA LEU A 246 7.82 -8.42 -18.08
C LEU A 246 7.65 -9.19 -16.78
N ILE A 247 7.46 -10.50 -16.86
CA ILE A 247 7.33 -11.35 -15.67
C ILE A 247 8.62 -11.37 -14.85
N ALA A 248 9.78 -11.49 -15.48
CA ALA A 248 11.06 -11.41 -14.77
C ALA A 248 11.21 -10.08 -14.03
N LEU A 249 10.85 -8.95 -14.66
CA LEU A 249 10.88 -7.64 -14.01
C LEU A 249 9.89 -7.56 -12.86
N ILE A 250 8.66 -8.02 -13.04
CA ILE A 250 7.63 -8.05 -11.98
C ILE A 250 8.13 -8.84 -10.77
N LEU A 251 8.70 -10.04 -10.99
CA LEU A 251 9.22 -10.88 -9.89
C LEU A 251 10.40 -10.24 -9.18
N ILE A 252 11.30 -9.58 -9.91
CA ILE A 252 12.44 -8.87 -9.31
C ILE A 252 11.95 -7.69 -8.46
N ILE A 253 11.03 -6.88 -8.97
CA ILE A 253 10.47 -5.73 -8.24
C ILE A 253 9.60 -6.18 -7.06
N THR A 254 9.01 -7.37 -7.12
CA THR A 254 8.27 -7.96 -6.00
C THR A 254 9.11 -7.98 -4.71
N GLY A 255 10.41 -8.33 -4.78
CA GLY A 255 11.27 -8.36 -3.60
C GLY A 255 11.44 -6.99 -2.94
N PHE A 256 11.54 -5.91 -3.70
CA PHE A 256 11.52 -4.55 -3.16
C PHE A 256 10.21 -4.27 -2.42
N TRP A 257 9.07 -4.56 -3.03
CA TRP A 257 7.76 -4.30 -2.44
C TRP A 257 7.44 -5.23 -1.25
N MET A 258 8.04 -6.43 -1.19
CA MET A 258 7.96 -7.27 0.00
C MET A 258 8.54 -6.56 1.23
N VAL A 259 9.66 -5.85 1.08
CA VAL A 259 10.25 -5.06 2.16
C VAL A 259 9.44 -3.80 2.43
N GLN A 260 8.94 -3.11 1.41
CA GLN A 260 8.09 -1.93 1.55
C GLN A 260 6.80 -2.25 2.33
N HIS A 261 6.19 -3.39 2.09
CA HIS A 261 4.97 -3.82 2.80
C HIS A 261 5.20 -4.12 4.28
N GLN A 262 6.46 -4.26 4.75
CA GLN A 262 6.74 -4.45 6.17
C GLN A 262 6.36 -3.25 7.03
N LEU A 263 6.19 -2.09 6.42
CA LEU A 263 5.60 -0.91 7.06
C LEU A 263 4.19 -1.19 7.65
N TYR A 264 3.46 -2.13 7.07
CA TYR A 264 2.12 -2.53 7.49
C TYR A 264 2.06 -3.93 8.11
N ALA A 265 2.91 -4.85 7.65
CA ALA A 265 2.87 -6.24 8.05
C ALA A 265 3.62 -6.50 9.37
N THR A 266 4.89 -6.10 9.44
CA THR A 266 5.79 -6.39 10.58
C THR A 266 5.89 -5.24 11.56
N MET A 267 6.13 -4.01 11.05
CA MET A 267 6.54 -2.87 11.85
C MET A 267 5.56 -2.54 12.99
N PRO A 268 4.23 -2.53 12.80
CA PRO A 268 3.33 -2.18 13.91
C PRO A 268 3.43 -3.12 15.11
N LYS A 269 3.49 -4.43 14.87
CA LYS A 269 3.64 -5.42 15.93
C LYS A 269 5.03 -5.41 16.54
N TYR A 270 6.06 -5.36 15.69
CA TYR A 270 7.46 -5.32 16.11
C TYR A 270 7.75 -4.15 17.04
N VAL A 271 7.33 -2.94 16.64
CA VAL A 271 7.56 -1.73 17.43
C VAL A 271 6.84 -1.79 18.77
N LEU A 272 5.57 -2.21 18.80
CA LEU A 272 4.82 -2.31 20.05
C LEU A 272 5.39 -3.37 21.00
N ARG A 273 5.88 -4.49 20.46
CA ARG A 273 6.50 -5.56 21.26
C ARG A 273 7.85 -5.15 21.81
N MET A 274 8.69 -4.51 21.00
CA MET A 274 10.08 -4.23 21.34
C MET A 274 10.31 -2.87 22.01
N ALA A 275 9.54 -1.83 21.64
CA ALA A 275 9.65 -0.47 22.20
C ALA A 275 8.53 -0.16 23.21
N GLY A 276 7.55 -1.07 23.37
CA GLY A 276 6.45 -0.92 24.32
C GLY A 276 5.19 -0.27 23.74
N GLU A 277 4.08 -0.38 24.49
CA GLU A 277 2.74 0.06 24.07
C GLU A 277 2.62 1.59 23.90
N GLY A 278 3.51 2.36 24.51
CA GLY A 278 3.60 3.83 24.31
C GLY A 278 4.14 4.23 22.94
N ALA A 279 4.72 3.31 22.18
CA ALA A 279 5.20 3.58 20.83
C ALA A 279 4.04 3.82 19.85
N SER A 280 4.31 4.57 18.79
CA SER A 280 3.29 5.04 17.84
C SER A 280 3.62 4.63 16.40
N PRO A 281 3.53 3.32 16.05
CA PRO A 281 3.92 2.83 14.73
C PRO A 281 3.15 3.51 13.58
N SER A 282 1.89 3.87 13.78
CA SER A 282 1.10 4.59 12.78
C SER A 282 1.65 5.99 12.46
N TRP A 283 2.22 6.67 13.46
CA TRP A 283 2.87 7.96 13.25
C TRP A 283 4.24 7.80 12.57
N TYR A 284 4.99 6.76 12.92
CA TYR A 284 6.26 6.46 12.23
C TYR A 284 6.02 6.18 10.75
N ALA A 285 4.94 5.48 10.42
CA ALA A 285 4.55 5.21 9.04
C ALA A 285 4.23 6.46 8.21
N ASN A 286 3.91 7.60 8.84
CA ASN A 286 3.71 8.88 8.15
C ASN A 286 5.01 9.48 7.60
N VAL A 287 6.16 9.05 8.09
CA VAL A 287 7.47 9.49 7.59
C VAL A 287 7.66 9.08 6.13
N ASN A 288 7.18 7.91 5.72
CA ASN A 288 7.33 7.43 4.33
C ASN A 288 6.68 8.39 3.31
N PRO A 289 5.36 8.68 3.33
CA PRO A 289 4.76 9.58 2.36
C PRO A 289 5.32 11.01 2.46
N PHE A 290 5.73 11.46 3.64
CA PHE A 290 6.39 12.76 3.81
C PHE A 290 7.72 12.82 3.04
N VAL A 291 8.58 11.82 3.20
CA VAL A 291 9.86 11.73 2.48
C VAL A 291 9.62 11.62 0.97
N VAL A 292 8.68 10.78 0.52
CA VAL A 292 8.36 10.64 -0.90
C VAL A 292 7.95 11.97 -1.52
N VAL A 293 7.05 12.72 -0.87
CA VAL A 293 6.61 14.04 -1.36
C VAL A 293 7.77 15.02 -1.48
N LEU A 294 8.67 15.03 -0.49
CA LEU A 294 9.84 15.93 -0.51
C LEU A 294 10.88 15.54 -1.56
N THR A 295 11.07 14.25 -1.80
CA THR A 295 12.23 13.76 -2.57
C THR A 295 11.91 13.38 -4.00
N VAL A 296 10.67 13.00 -4.34
CA VAL A 296 10.32 12.49 -5.68
C VAL A 296 10.62 13.48 -6.80
N GLY A 297 10.36 14.77 -6.61
CA GLY A 297 10.67 15.82 -7.58
C GLY A 297 12.18 16.01 -7.77
N LEU A 298 12.92 16.03 -6.67
CA LEU A 298 14.40 16.13 -6.69
C LEU A 298 15.02 14.91 -7.36
N VAL A 299 14.64 13.72 -6.97
CA VAL A 299 15.12 12.45 -7.55
C VAL A 299 14.81 12.39 -9.05
N THR A 300 13.58 12.74 -9.45
CA THR A 300 13.20 12.79 -10.88
C THR A 300 14.10 13.74 -11.67
N SER A 301 14.42 14.90 -11.11
CA SER A 301 15.35 15.87 -11.71
C SER A 301 16.76 15.30 -11.83
N MET A 302 17.30 14.70 -10.76
CA MET A 302 18.63 14.08 -10.73
C MET A 302 18.76 12.92 -11.72
N MET A 303 17.68 12.17 -11.92
CA MET A 303 17.63 11.02 -12.83
C MET A 303 17.27 11.40 -14.27
N ARG A 304 17.14 12.69 -14.58
CA ARG A 304 16.91 13.18 -15.94
C ARG A 304 18.07 12.75 -16.86
N GLY A 305 17.76 12.11 -17.97
CA GLY A 305 18.76 11.59 -18.92
C GLY A 305 19.42 10.25 -18.51
N LYS A 306 19.08 9.68 -17.36
CA LYS A 306 19.47 8.32 -16.98
C LYS A 306 18.38 7.33 -17.39
N SER A 307 18.77 6.06 -17.67
CA SER A 307 17.81 5.03 -18.00
C SER A 307 16.89 4.70 -16.80
N ALA A 308 15.66 4.25 -17.07
CA ALA A 308 14.73 3.80 -16.02
C ALA A 308 15.35 2.70 -15.16
N LEU A 309 16.03 1.72 -15.78
CA LEU A 309 16.72 0.64 -15.07
C LEU A 309 17.82 1.16 -14.13
N PHE A 310 18.58 2.20 -14.52
CA PHE A 310 19.58 2.78 -13.64
C PHE A 310 18.95 3.40 -12.39
N SER A 311 17.90 4.20 -12.56
CA SER A 311 17.18 4.79 -11.41
C SER A 311 16.61 3.71 -10.50
N MET A 312 15.91 2.72 -11.06
CA MET A 312 15.34 1.61 -10.28
C MET A 312 16.43 0.84 -9.52
N THR A 313 17.56 0.54 -10.16
CA THR A 313 18.69 -0.14 -9.51
C THR A 313 19.22 0.67 -8.32
N THR A 314 19.37 1.98 -8.47
CA THR A 314 19.80 2.87 -7.38
C THR A 314 18.85 2.77 -6.19
N GLY A 315 17.54 2.89 -6.43
CA GLY A 315 16.53 2.76 -5.37
C GLY A 315 16.54 1.37 -4.72
N MET A 316 16.72 0.31 -5.50
CA MET A 316 16.78 -1.05 -4.96
C MET A 316 17.98 -1.29 -4.04
N PHE A 317 19.11 -0.61 -4.23
CA PHE A 317 20.25 -0.68 -3.30
C PHE A 317 20.07 0.16 -2.03
N ILE A 318 19.16 1.13 -2.03
CA ILE A 318 18.80 1.89 -0.81
C ILE A 318 17.94 1.03 0.12
N MET A 319 17.11 0.12 -0.41
CA MET A 319 16.20 -0.69 0.39
C MET A 319 16.89 -1.62 1.41
N PRO A 320 17.97 -2.36 1.09
CA PRO A 320 18.73 -3.10 2.10
C PRO A 320 19.24 -2.21 3.24
N ILE A 321 19.69 -0.98 2.94
CA ILE A 321 20.15 -0.01 3.93
C ILE A 321 19.00 0.36 4.90
N SER A 322 17.79 0.55 4.36
CA SER A 322 16.58 0.75 5.16
C SER A 322 16.38 -0.38 6.18
N ALA A 323 16.37 -1.62 5.71
CA ALA A 323 16.15 -2.79 6.58
C ALA A 323 17.29 -2.98 7.61
N LEU A 324 18.55 -2.74 7.22
CA LEU A 324 19.69 -2.79 8.14
C LEU A 324 19.61 -1.67 9.20
N ALA A 325 19.15 -0.47 8.84
CA ALA A 325 18.88 0.59 9.81
C ALA A 325 17.81 0.15 10.82
N MET A 326 16.71 -0.47 10.37
CA MET A 326 15.68 -1.00 11.27
C MET A 326 16.23 -2.09 12.21
N ALA A 327 17.12 -2.96 11.72
CA ALA A 327 17.78 -3.98 12.53
C ALA A 327 18.65 -3.38 13.63
N SER A 328 19.38 -2.30 13.33
CA SER A 328 20.36 -1.70 14.23
C SER A 328 19.77 -1.14 15.53
N GLY A 329 18.45 -0.86 15.55
CA GLY A 329 17.76 -0.40 16.76
C GLY A 329 17.85 -1.38 17.93
N ASN A 330 17.96 -2.68 17.67
CA ASN A 330 18.13 -3.71 18.72
C ASN A 330 19.56 -3.82 19.23
N LEU A 331 20.51 -3.25 18.50
CA LEU A 331 21.93 -3.31 18.86
C LEU A 331 22.36 -2.11 19.73
N LEU A 332 21.51 -1.08 19.79
CA LEU A 332 21.77 0.11 20.61
C LEU A 332 21.22 -0.11 22.03
N GLN A 333 22.01 0.29 23.02
CA GLN A 333 21.63 0.18 24.43
C GLN A 333 21.16 1.54 24.97
N GLY A 334 20.13 1.49 25.82
CA GLY A 334 19.56 2.67 26.47
C GLY A 334 18.77 3.56 25.50
N ASN A 335 18.06 4.52 26.06
CA ASN A 335 17.32 5.51 25.27
C ASN A 335 18.27 6.57 24.69
N VAL A 336 17.97 7.04 23.49
CA VAL A 336 18.71 8.08 22.79
C VAL A 336 18.14 9.43 23.17
N ASP A 337 18.97 10.29 23.76
CA ASP A 337 18.61 11.66 24.05
C ASP A 337 18.90 12.55 22.82
N LEU A 338 17.85 13.18 22.27
CA LEU A 338 17.95 14.09 21.14
C LEU A 338 18.01 15.56 21.60
N GLY A 339 18.16 15.82 22.92
CA GLY A 339 18.23 17.15 23.50
C GLY A 339 16.86 17.79 23.76
N PHE A 340 15.84 17.50 22.97
CA PHE A 340 14.46 17.95 23.15
C PHE A 340 13.49 16.83 23.51
N MET A 341 13.89 15.59 23.32
CA MET A 341 13.13 14.39 23.71
C MET A 341 14.02 13.16 23.79
N THR A 342 13.64 12.21 24.61
CA THR A 342 14.28 10.90 24.73
C THR A 342 13.48 9.88 23.93
N VAL A 343 14.15 9.13 23.04
CA VAL A 343 13.51 8.21 22.12
C VAL A 343 14.08 6.79 22.31
N HIS A 344 13.21 5.81 22.29
CA HIS A 344 13.63 4.40 22.29
C HIS A 344 14.44 4.09 21.00
N PRO A 345 15.61 3.42 21.06
CA PRO A 345 16.48 3.23 19.91
C PRO A 345 15.81 2.49 18.76
N ILE A 346 14.94 1.51 19.06
CA ILE A 346 14.16 0.81 18.04
C ILE A 346 13.21 1.77 17.30
N ALA A 347 12.54 2.67 18.02
CA ALA A 347 11.65 3.66 17.40
C ALA A 347 12.45 4.63 16.50
N LEU A 348 13.60 5.11 16.99
CA LEU A 348 14.48 6.00 16.22
C LEU A 348 14.98 5.33 14.93
N MET A 349 15.55 4.13 15.04
CA MET A 349 16.12 3.43 13.89
C MET A 349 15.06 2.92 12.93
N MET A 350 13.85 2.66 13.43
CA MET A 350 12.69 2.40 12.58
C MET A 350 12.34 3.62 11.73
N ILE A 351 12.28 4.82 12.31
CA ILE A 351 12.05 6.08 11.58
C ILE A 351 13.16 6.31 10.54
N VAL A 352 14.42 6.10 10.91
CA VAL A 352 15.56 6.22 9.97
C VAL A 352 15.41 5.25 8.81
N GLY A 353 15.06 3.99 9.08
CA GLY A 353 14.80 3.00 8.04
C GLY A 353 13.65 3.43 7.12
N ILE A 354 12.56 3.98 7.65
CA ILE A 354 11.43 4.47 6.87
C ILE A 354 11.83 5.66 5.99
N VAL A 355 12.73 6.53 6.43
CA VAL A 355 13.29 7.60 5.58
C VAL A 355 13.99 7.01 4.35
N PHE A 356 14.86 6.01 4.53
CA PHE A 356 15.50 5.32 3.41
C PHE A 356 14.48 4.58 2.53
N GLN A 357 13.43 4.03 3.10
CA GLN A 357 12.32 3.39 2.38
C GLN A 357 11.61 4.38 1.44
N GLY A 358 11.23 5.56 1.95
CA GLY A 358 10.60 6.62 1.14
C GLY A 358 11.54 7.16 0.05
N LEU A 359 12.83 7.31 0.37
CA LEU A 359 13.83 7.70 -0.62
C LEU A 359 13.97 6.65 -1.74
N ALA A 360 14.08 5.36 -1.39
CA ALA A 360 14.14 4.26 -2.34
C ALA A 360 12.91 4.22 -3.26
N GLU A 361 11.72 4.41 -2.70
CA GLU A 361 10.46 4.47 -3.43
C GLU A 361 10.45 5.61 -4.46
N SER A 362 11.00 6.77 -4.13
CA SER A 362 11.11 7.92 -5.03
C SER A 362 11.96 7.64 -6.28
N PHE A 363 12.97 6.75 -6.18
CA PHE A 363 13.76 6.30 -7.32
C PHE A 363 13.05 5.28 -8.20
N ILE A 364 12.21 4.43 -7.60
CA ILE A 364 11.65 3.25 -8.27
C ILE A 364 10.29 3.54 -8.88
N SER A 365 9.33 4.06 -8.11
CA SER A 365 7.93 4.09 -8.49
C SER A 365 7.66 4.83 -9.80
N PRO A 366 8.16 6.06 -10.05
CA PRO A 366 7.90 6.75 -11.31
C PRO A 366 8.54 6.04 -12.50
N ARG A 367 9.75 5.53 -12.33
CA ARG A 367 10.54 4.90 -13.40
C ARG A 367 10.04 3.50 -13.76
N PHE A 368 9.51 2.76 -12.78
CA PHE A 368 8.90 1.48 -13.03
C PHE A 368 7.63 1.62 -13.88
N LEU A 369 6.75 2.57 -13.52
CA LEU A 369 5.54 2.85 -14.28
C LEU A 369 5.86 3.34 -15.70
N GLU A 370 6.84 4.23 -15.86
CA GLU A 370 7.33 4.67 -17.15
C GLU A 370 7.84 3.50 -18.00
N PHE A 371 8.74 2.68 -17.44
CA PHE A 371 9.29 1.51 -18.14
C PHE A 371 8.19 0.54 -18.57
N PHE A 372 7.23 0.26 -17.68
CA PHE A 372 6.17 -0.69 -17.94
C PHE A 372 5.18 -0.19 -19.00
N SER A 373 4.86 1.10 -18.99
CA SER A 373 3.99 1.73 -20.00
C SER A 373 4.58 1.69 -21.39
N LEU A 374 5.92 1.85 -21.50
CA LEU A 374 6.63 1.80 -22.80
C LEU A 374 6.67 0.40 -23.43
N GLN A 375 6.34 -0.66 -22.65
CA GLN A 375 6.23 -2.03 -23.18
C GLN A 375 4.83 -2.35 -23.73
N ALA A 376 3.87 -1.46 -23.53
CA ALA A 376 2.50 -1.66 -23.97
C ALA A 376 2.35 -1.49 -25.49
N PRO A 377 1.50 -2.31 -26.15
CA PRO A 377 1.03 -2.02 -27.49
C PRO A 377 0.30 -0.66 -27.52
N LYS A 378 0.32 0.01 -28.68
CA LYS A 378 -0.35 1.31 -28.86
C LYS A 378 -1.85 1.18 -28.52
N GLY A 379 -2.33 2.04 -27.63
CA GLY A 379 -3.73 2.07 -27.15
C GLY A 379 -4.01 1.12 -25.99
N GLU A 380 -3.02 0.37 -25.51
CA GLU A 380 -3.15 -0.52 -24.33
C GLU A 380 -2.38 -0.03 -23.10
N GLU A 381 -1.79 1.17 -23.16
CA GLU A 381 -0.89 1.70 -22.12
C GLU A 381 -1.56 1.74 -20.74
N ALA A 382 -2.80 2.19 -20.65
CA ALA A 382 -3.54 2.26 -19.39
C ALA A 382 -3.79 0.87 -18.78
N MET A 383 -4.06 -0.14 -19.63
CA MET A 383 -4.27 -1.52 -19.19
C MET A 383 -2.96 -2.15 -18.68
N TYR A 384 -1.84 -1.91 -19.39
CA TYR A 384 -0.52 -2.37 -18.96
C TYR A 384 -0.09 -1.71 -17.64
N LEU A 385 -0.40 -0.43 -17.43
CA LEU A 385 -0.19 0.23 -16.14
C LEU A 385 -1.03 -0.41 -15.03
N GLY A 386 -2.24 -0.88 -15.31
CA GLY A 386 -3.01 -1.72 -14.38
C GLY A 386 -2.27 -3.00 -14.00
N PHE A 387 -1.73 -3.72 -15.00
CA PHE A 387 -0.96 -4.94 -14.76
C PHE A 387 0.39 -4.72 -14.08
N SER A 388 0.93 -3.50 -14.12
CA SER A 388 2.15 -3.19 -13.38
C SER A 388 2.00 -3.47 -11.88
N HIS A 389 0.78 -3.39 -11.33
CA HIS A 389 0.50 -3.68 -9.92
C HIS A 389 0.53 -5.18 -9.56
N LEU A 390 0.77 -6.09 -10.50
CA LEU A 390 0.96 -7.52 -10.21
C LEU A 390 2.11 -7.76 -9.22
N HIS A 391 3.15 -6.95 -9.25
CA HIS A 391 4.20 -7.02 -8.24
C HIS A 391 3.65 -6.77 -6.82
N SER A 392 2.71 -5.83 -6.66
CA SER A 392 2.09 -5.54 -5.36
C SER A 392 1.15 -6.65 -4.91
N PHE A 393 0.46 -7.29 -5.84
CA PHE A 393 -0.33 -8.51 -5.57
C PHE A 393 0.55 -9.62 -5.01
N ILE A 394 1.64 -9.96 -5.70
CA ILE A 394 2.55 -11.04 -5.29
C ILE A 394 3.25 -10.69 -3.98
N SER A 395 3.77 -9.46 -3.85
CA SER A 395 4.49 -9.02 -2.64
C SER A 395 3.58 -8.90 -1.42
N SER A 396 2.29 -8.62 -1.59
CA SER A 396 1.34 -8.65 -0.49
C SER A 396 1.19 -10.05 0.07
N ILE A 397 0.99 -11.05 -0.79
CA ILE A 397 0.86 -12.44 -0.34
C ILE A 397 2.17 -12.92 0.31
N LEU A 398 3.29 -12.81 -0.41
CA LEU A 398 4.58 -13.33 0.07
C LEU A 398 5.15 -12.53 1.23
N GLY A 399 5.07 -11.19 1.17
CA GLY A 399 5.63 -10.31 2.19
C GLY A 399 4.88 -10.37 3.52
N PHE A 400 3.55 -10.36 3.49
CA PHE A 400 2.75 -10.53 4.70
C PHE A 400 2.86 -11.96 5.23
N GLY A 401 2.74 -12.99 4.37
CA GLY A 401 2.87 -14.38 4.80
C GLY A 401 4.21 -14.63 5.50
N LEU A 402 5.33 -14.21 4.88
CA LEU A 402 6.65 -14.32 5.49
C LEU A 402 6.73 -13.53 6.82
N SER A 403 6.16 -12.33 6.89
CA SER A 403 6.10 -11.52 8.11
C SER A 403 5.49 -12.28 9.29
N GLY A 404 4.38 -12.98 9.06
CA GLY A 404 3.71 -13.76 10.11
C GLY A 404 4.62 -14.83 10.72
N TYR A 405 5.30 -15.59 9.87
CA TYR A 405 6.27 -16.62 10.34
C TYR A 405 7.48 -16.01 11.04
N LEU A 406 8.02 -14.92 10.51
CA LEU A 406 9.18 -14.26 11.11
C LEU A 406 8.84 -13.60 12.46
N LEU A 407 7.66 -13.01 12.60
CA LEU A 407 7.18 -12.46 13.87
C LEU A 407 6.99 -13.58 14.91
N ASP A 408 6.37 -14.70 14.53
CA ASP A 408 6.15 -15.81 15.44
C ASP A 408 7.48 -16.44 15.89
N ALA A 409 8.47 -16.50 14.99
CA ALA A 409 9.79 -17.12 15.29
C ALA A 409 10.74 -16.21 16.07
N TYR A 410 10.82 -14.92 15.74
CA TYR A 410 11.86 -14.02 16.24
C TYR A 410 11.36 -12.89 17.14
N CYS A 411 10.08 -12.53 17.05
CA CYS A 411 9.45 -11.48 17.85
C CYS A 411 8.05 -11.92 18.28
N PRO A 412 7.94 -13.06 19.01
CA PRO A 412 6.64 -13.65 19.36
C PRO A 412 5.81 -12.73 20.24
N ASP A 413 4.50 -12.98 20.30
CA ASP A 413 3.56 -12.21 21.12
C ASP A 413 3.91 -12.39 22.62
N PRO A 414 4.17 -11.29 23.36
CA PRO A 414 4.48 -11.33 24.78
C PRO A 414 3.42 -12.06 25.63
N ARG A 415 2.16 -12.02 25.20
CA ARG A 415 1.03 -12.64 25.87
C ARG A 415 1.05 -14.18 25.87
N LYS A 416 1.95 -14.79 25.07
CA LYS A 416 2.16 -16.24 25.05
C LYS A 416 3.11 -16.73 26.15
N PHE A 417 3.75 -15.82 26.89
CA PHE A 417 4.81 -16.14 27.85
C PHE A 417 4.36 -15.88 29.29
N ALA A 418 4.85 -16.70 30.22
CA ALA A 418 4.49 -16.61 31.63
C ALA A 418 5.02 -15.32 32.31
N ASN A 419 6.17 -14.81 31.84
CA ASN A 419 6.80 -13.60 32.35
C ASN A 419 7.62 -12.88 31.27
N HIS A 420 8.02 -11.66 31.59
CA HIS A 420 8.76 -10.80 30.66
C HIS A 420 10.15 -11.32 30.30
N GLU A 421 10.84 -11.97 31.26
CA GLU A 421 12.19 -12.51 31.02
C GLU A 421 12.16 -13.65 29.98
N ALA A 422 11.20 -14.57 30.10
CA ALA A 422 11.03 -15.65 29.14
C ALA A 422 10.74 -15.12 27.74
N TRP A 423 9.93 -14.04 27.65
CA TRP A 423 9.68 -13.39 26.38
C TRP A 423 10.92 -12.68 25.82
N GLN A 424 11.68 -11.95 26.65
CA GLN A 424 12.91 -11.29 26.23
C GLN A 424 13.93 -12.28 25.68
N ALA A 425 14.08 -13.44 26.32
CA ALA A 425 14.93 -14.52 25.84
C ALA A 425 14.48 -15.02 24.44
N ALA A 426 13.17 -15.21 24.23
CA ALA A 426 12.61 -15.62 22.95
C ALA A 426 12.73 -14.54 21.87
N ALA A 427 12.64 -13.24 22.23
CA ALA A 427 12.74 -12.12 21.32
C ALA A 427 14.16 -11.56 21.15
N SER A 428 15.18 -12.19 21.75
CA SER A 428 16.58 -11.70 21.71
C SER A 428 17.12 -11.50 20.30
N ASN A 429 16.64 -12.28 19.34
CA ASN A 429 17.03 -12.23 17.94
C ASN A 429 15.98 -11.55 17.03
N ALA A 430 15.11 -10.70 17.59
CA ALA A 430 14.05 -10.03 16.83
C ALA A 430 14.57 -9.25 15.61
N HIS A 431 15.77 -8.69 15.69
CA HIS A 431 16.43 -7.97 14.61
C HIS A 431 16.74 -8.84 13.37
N TYR A 432 16.77 -10.18 13.48
CA TYR A 432 16.97 -11.08 12.35
C TYR A 432 15.85 -10.97 11.31
N ILE A 433 14.66 -10.56 11.70
CA ILE A 433 13.56 -10.24 10.78
C ILE A 433 14.04 -9.25 9.72
N TRP A 434 14.70 -8.19 10.16
CA TRP A 434 15.17 -7.13 9.27
C TRP A 434 16.38 -7.54 8.44
N TYR A 435 17.26 -8.41 8.95
CA TYR A 435 18.35 -8.99 8.15
C TYR A 435 17.83 -9.88 7.01
N ILE A 436 16.76 -10.64 7.26
CA ILE A 436 16.13 -11.45 6.22
C ILE A 436 15.54 -10.53 5.13
N PHE A 437 14.84 -9.46 5.52
CA PHE A 437 14.30 -8.50 4.56
C PHE A 437 15.40 -7.71 3.82
N ALA A 438 16.50 -7.37 4.49
CA ALA A 438 17.67 -6.78 3.83
C ALA A 438 18.26 -7.71 2.77
N THR A 439 18.35 -9.00 3.07
CA THR A 439 18.84 -10.02 2.14
C THR A 439 17.91 -10.14 0.91
N ILE A 440 16.59 -10.17 1.11
CA ILE A 440 15.61 -10.21 0.02
C ILE A 440 15.77 -8.96 -0.89
N ALA A 441 15.88 -7.77 -0.28
CA ALA A 441 16.10 -6.54 -1.02
C ALA A 441 17.41 -6.56 -1.81
N LEU A 442 18.51 -7.05 -1.21
CA LEU A 442 19.81 -7.14 -1.86
C LEU A 442 19.80 -8.13 -3.03
N VAL A 443 19.21 -9.30 -2.84
CA VAL A 443 19.04 -10.29 -3.93
C VAL A 443 18.24 -9.71 -5.08
N SER A 444 17.14 -8.98 -4.78
CA SER A 444 16.34 -8.31 -5.80
C SER A 444 17.14 -7.22 -6.53
N ALA A 445 17.94 -6.43 -5.82
CA ALA A 445 18.79 -5.39 -6.43
C ALA A 445 19.84 -5.99 -7.38
N ILE A 446 20.50 -7.06 -6.96
CA ILE A 446 21.46 -7.79 -7.81
C ILE A 446 20.76 -8.40 -9.03
N SER A 447 19.58 -9.01 -8.82
CA SER A 447 18.78 -9.59 -9.89
C SER A 447 18.39 -8.55 -10.95
N LEU A 448 18.10 -7.29 -10.55
CA LEU A 448 17.82 -6.23 -11.50
C LEU A 448 19.04 -5.84 -12.37
N ILE A 449 20.24 -5.86 -11.80
CA ILE A 449 21.49 -5.66 -12.57
C ILE A 449 21.65 -6.77 -13.62
N ILE A 450 21.49 -8.02 -13.21
CA ILE A 450 21.59 -9.19 -14.10
C ILE A 450 20.53 -9.07 -15.21
N TYR A 451 19.29 -8.80 -14.86
CA TYR A 451 18.21 -8.56 -15.80
C TYR A 451 18.57 -7.48 -16.84
N GLY A 452 19.07 -6.34 -16.38
CA GLY A 452 19.47 -5.24 -17.28
C GLY A 452 20.61 -5.61 -18.24
N ARG A 453 21.53 -6.48 -17.82
CA ARG A 453 22.60 -7.02 -18.69
C ARG A 453 22.05 -8.00 -19.72
N VAL A 454 21.20 -8.93 -19.29
CA VAL A 454 20.58 -9.93 -20.16
C VAL A 454 19.70 -9.28 -21.22
N VAL A 455 18.84 -8.32 -20.84
CA VAL A 455 17.95 -7.62 -21.78
C VAL A 455 18.78 -6.89 -22.84
N ARG A 456 19.83 -6.14 -22.44
CA ARG A 456 20.72 -5.46 -23.40
C ARG A 456 21.42 -6.42 -24.36
N SER A 457 21.88 -7.56 -23.87
CA SER A 457 22.50 -8.59 -24.70
C SER A 457 21.52 -9.20 -25.72
N LEU A 458 20.27 -9.41 -25.32
CA LEU A 458 19.23 -9.93 -26.20
C LEU A 458 18.80 -8.90 -27.26
N ASP A 459 18.77 -7.64 -26.92
CA ASP A 459 18.43 -6.56 -27.85
C ASP A 459 19.56 -6.31 -28.85
N ALA A 460 20.82 -6.38 -28.41
CA ALA A 460 21.97 -6.28 -29.30
C ALA A 460 22.01 -7.41 -30.37
N LYS A 461 21.52 -8.61 -30.04
CA LYS A 461 21.42 -9.72 -31.00
C LYS A 461 20.27 -9.57 -32.01
N LYS A 462 19.28 -8.73 -31.71
CA LYS A 462 18.11 -8.49 -32.60
C LYS A 462 18.37 -7.37 -33.63
N VAL A 463 19.37 -6.54 -33.43
CA VAL A 463 19.81 -5.54 -34.42
C VAL A 463 20.64 -6.31 -35.45
N PRO A 464 20.21 -6.43 -36.73
CA PRO A 464 21.06 -7.02 -37.76
C PRO A 464 22.34 -6.15 -37.87
N LEU A 465 23.50 -6.78 -37.72
CA LEU A 465 24.75 -6.17 -38.09
C LEU A 465 24.61 -5.68 -39.54
N LYS A 466 24.49 -4.35 -39.75
CA LYS A 466 24.68 -3.80 -41.08
C LYS A 466 26.05 -4.30 -41.59
N PRO A 467 26.14 -4.94 -42.75
CA PRO A 467 27.42 -5.35 -43.26
C PRO A 467 28.28 -4.10 -43.49
N LEU A 468 29.38 -4.01 -42.75
CA LEU A 468 30.46 -3.03 -42.94
C LEU A 468 31.29 -3.40 -44.17
N LEU A 469 30.66 -3.74 -45.29
CA LEU A 469 31.38 -4.01 -46.56
C LEU A 469 30.43 -3.72 -47.71
N SER A 470 30.41 -2.48 -48.19
CA SER A 470 30.28 -2.12 -49.59
C SER A 470 30.45 -0.62 -49.76
N GLU A 471 31.67 -0.17 -49.70
CA GLU A 471 32.17 0.95 -50.51
C GLU A 471 33.62 0.64 -50.81
N ALA A 472 33.81 0.02 -51.97
CA ALA A 472 35.04 0.11 -52.76
C ALA A 472 34.74 0.95 -54.01
#